data_e2de25f4ad752ad65b53c87dd0104ae2
#
_entry.id   e2de25f4ad752ad65b53c87dd0104ae2
#
_cell.length_a   1.000
_cell.length_b   1.000
_cell.length_c   1.000
_cell.angle_alpha   90.00
_cell.angle_beta   90.00
_cell.angle_gamma   90.00
#
_symmetry.space_group_name_H-M   'P 1'
#
loop_
_entity.id
_entity.type
_entity.pdbx_description
1 polymer ?
#
loop_
_entity_poly.entity_id
_entity_poly.type
_entity_poly.pdbx_seq_one_letter_code
_entity_poly.pdbx_strand_id
1 'polypeptide(L)'
;MKLQSGFNKLSKNQYYIIPDCFIVKLSNNNKWMIVCNHQQVINLLQKHIWHAHIQGYAGTNIGGKIKLFHQLYIRYGQGLVIDHINHLKTDNRFDNLKVCTYKQNSRNLKKRAETLTTGVCVQMCGSINYVVSFINDNQKQIKKYYNVDKLGMEQCMRLAIDQRKTWENEFTTNQSIIKYRFFRNEITIWI
;
A
#
# COMPACT_ATOMS: atom_id res chain seq x y z
N MET A 1 0.32 29.28 5.21
CA MET A 1 -0.44 28.12 5.68
C MET A 1 -0.85 28.38 7.13
N LYS A 2 -2.15 28.49 7.45
CA LYS A 2 -2.60 28.75 8.83
C LYS A 2 -2.95 27.43 9.51
N LEU A 3 -2.38 27.20 10.69
CA LEU A 3 -2.77 26.09 11.56
C LEU A 3 -4.17 26.38 12.12
N GLN A 4 -5.12 25.49 11.90
CA GLN A 4 -6.42 25.59 12.53
C GLN A 4 -6.52 24.55 13.66
N SER A 5 -6.82 25.02 14.86
CA SER A 5 -7.02 24.13 16.02
C SER A 5 -8.45 23.62 16.01
N GLY A 6 -8.66 22.40 16.53
CA GLY A 6 -9.88 21.60 16.44
C GLY A 6 -11.19 22.19 17.01
N PHE A 7 -11.22 23.43 17.38
CA PHE A 7 -12.46 24.14 17.77
C PHE A 7 -13.30 24.58 16.56
N ASN A 8 -12.77 24.59 15.36
CA ASN A 8 -13.51 24.86 14.14
C ASN A 8 -13.93 23.54 13.47
N LYS A 9 -15.11 23.10 13.81
CA LYS A 9 -16.08 22.19 13.15
C LYS A 9 -15.60 21.11 12.14
N LEU A 10 -14.34 21.10 11.69
CA LEU A 10 -13.86 20.25 10.61
C LEU A 10 -13.10 19.00 11.12
N SER A 11 -12.41 19.10 12.24
CA SER A 11 -11.71 17.96 12.85
C SER A 11 -11.51 18.17 14.34
N LYS A 12 -11.55 17.06 15.12
CA LYS A 12 -11.14 17.05 16.54
C LYS A 12 -9.61 17.12 16.72
N ASN A 13 -8.85 16.89 15.66
CA ASN A 13 -7.40 17.03 15.61
C ASN A 13 -7.03 18.40 15.03
N GLN A 14 -5.82 18.87 15.32
CA GLN A 14 -5.23 20.02 14.61
C GLN A 14 -5.07 19.69 13.13
N TYR A 15 -5.31 20.66 12.23
CA TYR A 15 -5.22 20.43 10.80
C TYR A 15 -4.84 21.68 10.03
N TYR A 16 -4.30 21.49 8.82
CA TYR A 16 -4.13 22.52 7.79
C TYR A 16 -5.06 22.23 6.62
N ILE A 17 -5.56 23.29 6.02
CA ILE A 17 -6.30 23.22 4.76
C ILE A 17 -5.33 23.59 3.64
N ILE A 18 -5.26 22.71 2.63
CA ILE A 18 -4.59 22.97 1.35
C ILE A 18 -5.63 22.73 0.24
N PRO A 19 -5.41 23.22 -0.98
CA PRO A 19 -6.30 22.89 -2.08
C PRO A 19 -6.51 21.35 -2.14
N ASP A 20 -7.73 20.91 -2.27
CA ASP A 20 -8.15 19.51 -2.42
C ASP A 20 -7.83 18.54 -1.29
N CYS A 21 -7.13 18.96 -0.22
CA CYS A 21 -6.69 18.08 0.86
C CYS A 21 -6.72 18.75 2.25
N PHE A 22 -6.74 17.89 3.28
CA PHE A 22 -6.41 18.25 4.66
C PHE A 22 -5.15 17.55 5.11
N ILE A 23 -4.30 18.27 5.85
CA ILE A 23 -3.17 17.68 6.57
C ILE A 23 -3.55 17.70 8.05
N VAL A 24 -3.74 16.53 8.65
CA VAL A 24 -4.29 16.36 9.99
C VAL A 24 -3.22 15.81 10.92
N LYS A 25 -2.96 16.50 12.05
CA LYS A 25 -2.01 16.05 13.08
C LYS A 25 -2.60 14.90 13.88
N LEU A 26 -1.85 13.81 14.03
CA LEU A 26 -2.25 12.68 14.84
C LEU A 26 -1.97 12.99 16.33
N SER A 27 -2.93 12.67 17.22
CA SER A 27 -2.95 13.19 18.60
C SER A 27 -1.85 12.66 19.51
N ASN A 28 -1.28 11.49 19.23
CA ASN A 28 -0.34 10.79 20.12
C ASN A 28 1.14 10.93 19.70
N ASN A 29 1.44 11.64 18.62
CA ASN A 29 2.82 11.91 18.18
C ASN A 29 2.84 13.08 17.19
N ASN A 30 4.04 13.42 16.70
CA ASN A 30 4.22 14.49 15.71
C ASN A 30 4.01 14.03 14.26
N LYS A 31 3.31 12.92 14.02
CA LYS A 31 2.98 12.46 12.68
C LYS A 31 1.73 13.16 12.16
N TRP A 32 1.65 13.24 10.84
CA TRP A 32 0.57 13.86 10.11
C TRP A 32 -0.03 12.86 9.13
N MET A 33 -1.33 12.91 8.92
CA MET A 33 -1.98 12.20 7.81
C MET A 33 -2.48 13.21 6.78
N ILE A 34 -2.50 12.78 5.52
CA ILE A 34 -3.06 13.54 4.40
C ILE A 34 -4.34 12.84 3.96
N VAL A 35 -5.40 13.63 3.76
CA VAL A 35 -6.71 13.12 3.34
C VAL A 35 -7.33 14.06 2.31
N CYS A 36 -8.19 13.54 1.45
CA CYS A 36 -8.92 14.36 0.47
C CYS A 36 -9.94 15.30 1.13
N ASN A 37 -10.18 16.45 0.52
CA ASN A 37 -11.29 17.34 0.87
C ASN A 37 -12.60 16.76 0.29
N HIS A 38 -13.20 15.82 1.02
CA HIS A 38 -14.44 15.16 0.64
C HIS A 38 -15.38 15.04 1.84
N GLN A 39 -16.69 15.13 1.62
CA GLN A 39 -17.66 15.19 2.72
C GLN A 39 -17.61 13.98 3.66
N GLN A 40 -17.41 12.78 3.13
CA GLN A 40 -17.28 11.57 3.96
C GLN A 40 -16.03 11.61 4.85
N VAL A 41 -14.92 12.15 4.33
CA VAL A 41 -13.67 12.36 5.09
C VAL A 41 -13.90 13.40 6.19
N ILE A 42 -14.55 14.51 5.88
CA ILE A 42 -14.90 15.56 6.86
C ILE A 42 -15.74 14.97 7.98
N ASN A 43 -16.75 14.17 7.68
CA ASN A 43 -17.60 13.52 8.67
C ASN A 43 -16.79 12.62 9.62
N LEU A 44 -15.80 11.88 9.11
CA LEU A 44 -14.91 11.06 9.91
C LEU A 44 -13.98 11.90 10.80
N LEU A 45 -13.45 13.01 10.27
CA LEU A 45 -12.60 13.93 11.02
C LEU A 45 -13.36 14.60 12.16
N GLN A 46 -14.62 14.96 11.95
CA GLN A 46 -15.48 15.56 12.97
C GLN A 46 -15.90 14.56 14.06
N LYS A 47 -16.15 13.31 13.68
CA LYS A 47 -16.67 12.29 14.57
C LYS A 47 -15.61 11.73 15.50
N HIS A 48 -14.38 11.55 15.05
CA HIS A 48 -13.34 10.80 15.73
C HIS A 48 -12.05 11.61 15.96
N ILE A 49 -11.30 11.24 17.03
CA ILE A 49 -9.92 11.69 17.24
C ILE A 49 -8.99 10.65 16.60
N TRP A 50 -8.06 11.13 15.77
CA TRP A 50 -7.14 10.28 15.02
C TRP A 50 -5.76 10.25 15.67
N HIS A 51 -5.16 9.09 15.77
CA HIS A 51 -3.84 8.85 16.34
C HIS A 51 -3.01 7.92 15.45
N ALA A 52 -1.71 7.97 15.60
CA ALA A 52 -0.81 7.05 14.89
C ALA A 52 -0.89 5.66 15.54
N HIS A 53 -1.22 4.67 14.75
CA HIS A 53 -1.17 3.27 15.12
C HIS A 53 0.29 2.76 15.08
N ILE A 54 0.61 1.74 15.89
CA ILE A 54 1.95 1.14 15.98
C ILE A 54 2.49 0.67 14.62
N GLN A 55 1.62 0.23 13.75
CA GLN A 55 1.99 -0.17 12.38
C GLN A 55 2.19 1.00 11.42
N GLY A 56 2.09 2.25 11.89
CA GLY A 56 2.32 3.47 11.10
C GLY A 56 1.09 4.02 10.37
N TYR A 57 -0.08 3.43 10.50
CA TYR A 57 -1.34 3.94 9.95
C TYR A 57 -1.97 5.01 10.85
N ALA A 58 -2.87 5.81 10.29
CA ALA A 58 -3.80 6.60 11.09
C ALA A 58 -4.97 5.72 11.53
N GLY A 59 -5.30 5.76 12.82
CA GLY A 59 -6.37 4.96 13.42
C GLY A 59 -7.17 5.72 14.46
N THR A 60 -8.31 5.17 14.83
CA THR A 60 -9.17 5.63 15.93
C THR A 60 -9.77 4.45 16.68
N ASN A 61 -10.20 4.66 17.93
CA ASN A 61 -10.90 3.64 18.69
C ASN A 61 -12.42 3.81 18.51
N ILE A 62 -13.08 2.73 18.08
CA ILE A 62 -14.54 2.66 17.97
C ILE A 62 -15.01 1.39 18.68
N GLY A 63 -15.77 1.53 19.76
CA GLY A 63 -16.30 0.40 20.52
C GLY A 63 -15.20 -0.52 21.08
N GLY A 64 -14.09 0.04 21.56
CA GLY A 64 -12.95 -0.73 22.09
C GLY A 64 -12.02 -1.36 21.04
N LYS A 65 -12.31 -1.17 19.74
CA LYS A 65 -11.52 -1.73 18.65
C LYS A 65 -10.85 -0.62 17.83
N ILE A 66 -9.59 -0.81 17.49
CA ILE A 66 -8.89 0.10 16.57
C ILE A 66 -9.43 -0.09 15.16
N LYS A 67 -9.83 1.02 14.55
CA LYS A 67 -10.22 1.11 13.14
C LYS A 67 -9.25 2.03 12.40
N LEU A 68 -8.75 1.58 11.26
CA LEU A 68 -7.83 2.38 10.43
C LEU A 68 -8.64 3.34 9.55
N PHE A 69 -8.08 4.53 9.30
CA PHE A 69 -8.78 5.60 8.59
C PHE A 69 -9.31 5.15 7.23
N HIS A 70 -8.45 4.62 6.36
CA HIS A 70 -8.82 4.20 5.01
C HIS A 70 -9.91 3.11 4.99
N GLN A 71 -9.98 2.26 6.02
CA GLN A 71 -10.98 1.19 6.13
C GLN A 71 -12.38 1.71 6.45
N LEU A 72 -12.51 2.93 6.96
CA LEU A 72 -13.79 3.50 7.36
C LEU A 72 -14.52 4.21 6.22
N TYR A 73 -13.81 4.63 5.18
CA TYR A 73 -14.44 5.33 4.07
C TYR A 73 -14.30 4.64 2.70
N ILE A 74 -13.41 3.64 2.58
CA ILE A 74 -13.34 2.79 1.39
C ILE A 74 -14.02 1.46 1.71
N ARG A 75 -15.08 1.14 0.98
CA ARG A 75 -15.71 -0.18 1.04
C ARG A 75 -14.93 -1.15 0.17
N TYR A 76 -14.68 -2.35 0.67
CA TYR A 76 -13.99 -3.41 -0.07
C TYR A 76 -14.56 -4.77 0.32
N GLY A 77 -14.53 -5.72 -0.62
CA GLY A 77 -15.10 -7.06 -0.46
C GLY A 77 -14.24 -7.98 0.42
N GLN A 78 -14.81 -9.11 0.78
CA GLN A 78 -14.09 -10.16 1.51
C GLN A 78 -12.89 -10.65 0.70
N GLY A 79 -11.75 -10.89 1.35
CA GLY A 79 -10.51 -11.33 0.70
C GLY A 79 -9.70 -10.21 0.01
N LEU A 80 -10.21 -8.97 0.04
CA LEU A 80 -9.48 -7.79 -0.47
C LEU A 80 -8.87 -6.99 0.67
N VAL A 81 -7.89 -6.15 0.35
CA VAL A 81 -7.22 -5.20 1.24
C VAL A 81 -7.07 -3.85 0.54
N ILE A 82 -6.82 -2.81 1.33
CA ILE A 82 -6.49 -1.49 0.80
C ILE A 82 -4.99 -1.28 0.92
N ASP A 83 -4.34 -1.00 -0.20
CA ASP A 83 -2.91 -0.74 -0.31
C ASP A 83 -2.64 0.75 -0.51
N HIS A 84 -1.52 1.25 0.03
CA HIS A 84 -1.01 2.60 -0.18
C HIS A 84 0.02 2.57 -1.30
N ILE A 85 -0.32 3.09 -2.49
CA ILE A 85 0.48 3.02 -3.72
C ILE A 85 1.89 3.56 -3.50
N ASN A 86 2.02 4.70 -2.81
CA ASN A 86 3.30 5.34 -2.51
C ASN A 86 3.99 4.80 -1.24
N HIS A 87 3.45 3.77 -0.59
CA HIS A 87 3.90 3.16 0.67
C HIS A 87 3.86 4.09 1.90
N LEU A 88 3.31 5.30 1.80
CA LEU A 88 3.11 6.20 2.92
C LEU A 88 1.77 5.91 3.60
N LYS A 89 1.79 5.14 4.66
CA LYS A 89 0.60 4.64 5.40
C LYS A 89 -0.28 5.74 6.01
N THR A 90 0.18 6.98 6.01
CA THR A 90 -0.55 8.17 6.46
C THR A 90 -1.07 9.03 5.31
N ASP A 91 -0.76 8.69 4.06
CA ASP A 91 -1.33 9.34 2.88
C ASP A 91 -2.60 8.61 2.45
N ASN A 92 -3.73 9.06 2.99
CA ASN A 92 -5.04 8.46 2.79
C ASN A 92 -5.86 9.18 1.71
N ARG A 93 -5.22 9.80 0.73
CA ARG A 93 -5.90 10.35 -0.44
C ARG A 93 -6.41 9.22 -1.34
N PHE A 94 -7.52 9.45 -2.03
CA PHE A 94 -8.13 8.44 -2.88
C PHE A 94 -7.22 7.95 -4.01
N ASP A 95 -6.47 8.85 -4.62
CA ASP A 95 -5.52 8.57 -5.69
C ASP A 95 -4.32 7.73 -5.24
N ASN A 96 -4.05 7.71 -3.92
CA ASN A 96 -2.99 6.90 -3.31
C ASN A 96 -3.48 5.56 -2.74
N LEU A 97 -4.78 5.30 -2.73
CA LEU A 97 -5.34 4.07 -2.15
C LEU A 97 -5.85 3.14 -3.23
N LYS A 98 -5.47 1.87 -3.16
CA LYS A 98 -5.86 0.83 -4.11
C LYS A 98 -6.46 -0.37 -3.37
N VAL A 99 -7.68 -0.76 -3.74
CA VAL A 99 -8.23 -2.04 -3.31
C VAL A 99 -7.60 -3.14 -4.16
N CYS A 100 -7.06 -4.15 -3.52
CA CYS A 100 -6.35 -5.23 -4.17
C CYS A 100 -6.43 -6.53 -3.36
N THR A 101 -6.05 -7.65 -3.95
CA THR A 101 -5.90 -8.92 -3.24
C THR A 101 -4.65 -8.90 -2.35
N TYR A 102 -4.59 -9.77 -1.35
CA TYR A 102 -3.37 -9.98 -0.55
C TYR A 102 -2.14 -10.29 -1.41
N LYS A 103 -2.33 -11.05 -2.49
CA LYS A 103 -1.27 -11.39 -3.44
C LYS A 103 -0.74 -10.15 -4.17
N GLN A 104 -1.62 -9.26 -4.62
CA GLN A 104 -1.25 -8.01 -5.27
C GLN A 104 -0.55 -7.06 -4.29
N ASN A 105 -1.06 -6.92 -3.07
CA ASN A 105 -0.45 -6.10 -2.03
C ASN A 105 0.95 -6.59 -1.66
N SER A 106 1.14 -7.92 -1.54
CA SER A 106 2.47 -8.48 -1.26
C SER A 106 3.50 -8.21 -2.35
N ARG A 107 3.08 -8.04 -3.60
CA ARG A 107 3.96 -7.64 -4.71
C ARG A 107 4.38 -6.17 -4.65
N ASN A 108 3.56 -5.31 -4.01
CA ASN A 108 3.87 -3.89 -3.82
C ASN A 108 4.75 -3.61 -2.58
N LEU A 109 5.17 -4.63 -1.83
CA LEU A 109 6.03 -4.42 -0.66
C LEU A 109 7.36 -3.77 -1.08
N LYS A 110 7.81 -2.77 -0.30
CA LYS A 110 9.16 -2.21 -0.46
C LYS A 110 10.19 -3.32 -0.34
N LYS A 111 11.12 -3.36 -1.27
CA LYS A 111 12.29 -4.25 -1.20
C LYS A 111 13.04 -3.95 0.10
N ARG A 112 13.44 -4.97 0.83
CA ARG A 112 14.40 -4.79 1.93
C ARG A 112 15.71 -4.32 1.31
N ALA A 113 16.41 -3.39 1.96
CA ALA A 113 17.66 -2.81 1.44
C ALA A 113 18.72 -3.85 1.07
N GLU A 114 18.66 -5.04 1.70
CA GLU A 114 19.60 -6.15 1.49
C GLU A 114 19.18 -7.11 0.36
N THR A 115 17.97 -7.00 -0.19
CA THR A 115 17.53 -7.87 -1.30
C THR A 115 17.59 -7.10 -2.62
N LEU A 116 18.41 -7.54 -3.54
CA LEU A 116 18.61 -6.96 -4.86
C LEU A 116 17.31 -6.79 -5.65
N THR A 117 16.37 -7.71 -5.46
CA THR A 117 15.02 -7.67 -6.09
C THR A 117 14.11 -8.64 -5.35
N THR A 118 12.83 -8.29 -5.15
CA THR A 118 11.84 -9.19 -4.56
C THR A 118 11.78 -10.51 -5.35
N GLY A 119 11.88 -11.64 -4.65
CA GLY A 119 11.84 -12.97 -5.27
C GLY A 119 13.13 -13.42 -5.97
N VAL A 120 14.22 -12.63 -5.83
CA VAL A 120 15.57 -13.06 -6.23
C VAL A 120 16.41 -13.29 -4.98
N CYS A 121 17.03 -14.45 -4.86
CA CYS A 121 17.93 -14.79 -3.76
C CYS A 121 19.11 -15.62 -4.26
N VAL A 122 20.17 -15.66 -3.45
CA VAL A 122 21.28 -16.57 -3.66
C VAL A 122 21.01 -17.83 -2.84
N GLN A 123 21.16 -18.99 -3.44
CA GLN A 123 21.00 -20.28 -2.80
C GLN A 123 22.26 -21.12 -3.02
N MET A 124 22.76 -21.70 -1.93
CA MET A 124 23.85 -22.67 -1.97
C MET A 124 23.27 -24.09 -1.83
N CYS A 125 23.44 -24.91 -2.87
CA CYS A 125 22.99 -26.29 -2.89
C CYS A 125 23.95 -27.08 -3.79
N GLY A 126 25.12 -27.48 -3.23
CA GLY A 126 26.22 -28.07 -4.01
C GLY A 126 26.97 -27.06 -4.90
N SER A 127 26.30 -26.07 -5.41
CA SER A 127 26.86 -24.93 -6.18
C SER A 127 26.13 -23.64 -5.77
N ILE A 128 26.74 -22.50 -6.06
CA ILE A 128 26.12 -21.19 -5.82
C ILE A 128 25.20 -20.86 -7.00
N ASN A 129 23.93 -20.60 -6.71
CA ASN A 129 22.93 -20.26 -7.71
C ASN A 129 22.19 -18.97 -7.32
N TYR A 130 21.96 -18.08 -8.29
CA TYR A 130 20.89 -17.08 -8.20
C TYR A 130 19.57 -17.76 -8.54
N VAL A 131 18.62 -17.67 -7.65
CA VAL A 131 17.28 -18.24 -7.81
C VAL A 131 16.28 -17.09 -7.91
N VAL A 132 15.55 -17.04 -9.00
CA VAL A 132 14.40 -16.17 -9.15
C VAL A 132 13.13 -16.98 -8.98
N SER A 133 12.19 -16.48 -8.19
CA SER A 133 10.90 -17.12 -7.94
C SER A 133 9.74 -16.15 -8.12
N PHE A 134 8.63 -16.67 -8.61
CA PHE A 134 7.39 -15.93 -8.80
C PHE A 134 6.19 -16.86 -8.54
N ILE A 135 5.10 -16.29 -8.02
CA ILE A 135 3.83 -17.01 -7.88
C ILE A 135 2.90 -16.48 -8.96
N ASN A 136 2.54 -17.31 -9.92
CA ASN A 136 1.65 -16.95 -11.02
C ASN A 136 0.17 -16.85 -10.56
N ASP A 137 -0.73 -16.48 -11.46
CA ASP A 137 -2.15 -16.29 -11.15
C ASP A 137 -2.86 -17.57 -10.73
N ASN A 138 -2.37 -18.72 -11.17
CA ASN A 138 -2.85 -20.05 -10.77
C ASN A 138 -2.29 -20.50 -9.41
N GLN A 139 -1.74 -19.61 -8.58
CA GLN A 139 -1.12 -19.89 -7.29
C GLN A 139 0.11 -20.84 -7.38
N LYS A 140 0.61 -21.12 -8.56
CA LYS A 140 1.78 -21.99 -8.77
C LYS A 140 3.06 -21.18 -8.65
N GLN A 141 3.98 -21.66 -7.80
CA GLN A 141 5.32 -21.09 -7.72
C GLN A 141 6.15 -21.56 -8.91
N ILE A 142 6.67 -20.61 -9.69
CA ILE A 142 7.67 -20.86 -10.73
C ILE A 142 9.04 -20.38 -10.24
N LYS A 143 10.08 -21.12 -10.59
CA LYS A 143 11.48 -20.82 -10.23
C LYS A 143 12.39 -21.00 -11.42
N LYS A 144 13.44 -20.18 -11.48
CA LYS A 144 14.54 -20.34 -12.43
C LYS A 144 15.87 -20.17 -11.71
N TYR A 145 16.85 -20.94 -12.10
CA TYR A 145 18.16 -21.03 -11.46
C TYR A 145 19.24 -20.58 -12.45
N TYR A 146 20.18 -19.77 -11.97
CA TYR A 146 21.33 -19.32 -12.73
C TYR A 146 22.59 -19.69 -11.95
N ASN A 147 23.39 -20.59 -12.50
CA ASN A 147 24.58 -21.15 -11.83
C ASN A 147 25.75 -20.16 -11.90
N VAL A 148 26.29 -19.78 -10.75
CA VAL A 148 27.37 -18.79 -10.63
C VAL A 148 28.68 -19.32 -11.19
N ASP A 149 28.97 -20.62 -11.04
CA ASP A 149 30.22 -21.21 -11.50
C ASP A 149 30.32 -21.23 -13.04
N LYS A 150 29.13 -21.22 -13.72
CA LYS A 150 29.06 -21.19 -15.20
C LYS A 150 29.03 -19.79 -15.80
N LEU A 151 28.37 -18.86 -15.15
CA LEU A 151 28.04 -17.55 -15.73
C LEU A 151 28.71 -16.37 -15.02
N GLY A 152 29.26 -16.60 -13.83
CA GLY A 152 29.74 -15.55 -12.96
C GLY A 152 28.58 -14.84 -12.18
N MET A 153 28.95 -14.23 -11.07
CA MET A 153 27.97 -13.65 -10.11
C MET A 153 27.17 -12.49 -10.72
N GLU A 154 27.84 -11.58 -11.41
CA GLU A 154 27.22 -10.39 -11.98
C GLU A 154 26.21 -10.74 -13.08
N GLN A 155 26.56 -11.65 -13.98
CA GLN A 155 25.68 -12.09 -15.06
C GLN A 155 24.46 -12.85 -14.51
N CYS A 156 24.67 -13.73 -13.53
CA CYS A 156 23.56 -14.43 -12.87
C CYS A 156 22.57 -13.47 -12.19
N MET A 157 23.09 -12.46 -11.51
CA MET A 157 22.28 -11.44 -10.86
C MET A 157 21.44 -10.67 -11.90
N ARG A 158 22.06 -10.22 -13.00
CA ARG A 158 21.38 -9.51 -14.09
C ARG A 158 20.27 -10.34 -14.70
N LEU A 159 20.56 -11.58 -15.09
CA LEU A 159 19.58 -12.52 -15.67
C LEU A 159 18.42 -12.82 -14.71
N ALA A 160 18.70 -12.98 -13.41
CA ALA A 160 17.65 -13.21 -12.42
C ALA A 160 16.72 -12.00 -12.24
N ILE A 161 17.26 -10.79 -12.24
CA ILE A 161 16.49 -9.54 -12.18
C ILE A 161 15.63 -9.36 -13.43
N ASP A 162 16.19 -9.59 -14.62
CA ASP A 162 15.46 -9.43 -15.89
C ASP A 162 14.35 -10.48 -16.02
N GLN A 163 14.62 -11.72 -15.63
CA GLN A 163 13.58 -12.76 -15.59
C GLN A 163 12.44 -12.41 -14.63
N ARG A 164 12.76 -11.80 -13.51
CA ARG A 164 11.73 -11.34 -12.55
C ARG A 164 10.86 -10.26 -13.16
N LYS A 165 11.45 -9.26 -13.81
CA LYS A 165 10.72 -8.20 -14.52
C LYS A 165 9.83 -8.74 -15.63
N THR A 166 10.33 -9.70 -16.40
CA THR A 166 9.56 -10.38 -17.44
C THR A 166 8.30 -11.02 -16.86
N TRP A 167 8.44 -11.81 -15.81
CA TRP A 167 7.28 -12.44 -15.17
C TRP A 167 6.32 -11.42 -14.52
N GLU A 168 6.85 -10.35 -13.92
CA GLU A 168 6.01 -9.26 -13.39
C GLU A 168 5.18 -8.62 -14.51
N ASN A 169 5.75 -8.36 -15.67
CA ASN A 169 5.03 -7.79 -16.81
C ASN A 169 4.00 -8.76 -17.39
N GLU A 170 4.36 -10.03 -17.63
CA GLU A 170 3.49 -11.05 -18.20
C GLU A 170 2.24 -11.30 -17.33
N PHE A 171 2.42 -11.37 -16.01
CA PHE A 171 1.33 -11.68 -15.09
C PHE A 171 0.65 -10.45 -14.46
N THR A 172 1.13 -9.22 -14.74
CA THR A 172 0.49 -7.98 -14.28
C THR A 172 -0.40 -7.36 -15.35
N THR A 173 -0.11 -7.57 -16.64
CA THR A 173 -0.89 -7.03 -17.76
C THR A 173 -2.31 -7.59 -17.84
N ASN A 174 -2.59 -8.73 -17.24
CA ASN A 174 -3.92 -9.36 -17.20
C ASN A 174 -4.77 -8.94 -15.98
N GLN A 175 -4.32 -7.97 -15.21
CA GLN A 175 -5.09 -7.51 -14.05
C GLN A 175 -5.95 -6.32 -14.43
N SER A 176 -7.27 -6.51 -14.46
CA SER A 176 -8.25 -5.44 -14.54
C SER A 176 -7.95 -4.37 -13.49
N ILE A 177 -7.71 -3.15 -13.96
CA ILE A 177 -7.56 -1.98 -13.08
C ILE A 177 -8.93 -1.76 -12.46
N ILE A 178 -9.04 -1.98 -11.15
CA ILE A 178 -10.24 -1.64 -10.40
C ILE A 178 -10.37 -0.11 -10.44
N LYS A 179 -11.34 0.40 -11.19
CA LYS A 179 -11.63 1.83 -11.30
C LYS A 179 -12.65 2.21 -10.23
N TYR A 180 -12.35 3.30 -9.50
CA TYR A 180 -13.29 3.90 -8.57
C TYR A 180 -14.19 4.88 -9.32
N ARG A 181 -15.49 4.85 -9.06
CA ARG A 181 -16.42 5.85 -9.56
C ARG A 181 -17.27 6.36 -8.40
N PHE A 182 -17.32 7.67 -8.26
CA PHE A 182 -18.21 8.33 -7.32
C PHE A 182 -19.62 8.35 -7.93
N PHE A 183 -20.58 7.73 -7.27
CA PHE A 183 -21.98 7.87 -7.61
C PHE A 183 -22.75 8.32 -6.36
N ARG A 184 -23.40 9.49 -6.43
CA ARG A 184 -24.35 10.03 -5.43
C ARG A 184 -23.84 9.91 -3.98
N ASN A 185 -22.65 10.45 -3.69
CA ASN A 185 -22.05 10.44 -2.35
C ASN A 185 -21.58 9.07 -1.80
N GLU A 186 -21.60 8.01 -2.59
CA GLU A 186 -21.05 6.71 -2.25
C GLU A 186 -19.92 6.30 -3.20
N ILE A 187 -18.89 5.65 -2.66
CA ILE A 187 -17.81 5.07 -3.46
C ILE A 187 -18.23 3.65 -3.81
N THR A 188 -18.50 3.40 -5.09
CA THR A 188 -18.77 2.05 -5.60
C THR A 188 -17.54 1.54 -6.35
N ILE A 189 -17.10 0.34 -6.02
CA ILE A 189 -15.98 -0.33 -6.68
C ILE A 189 -16.58 -1.32 -7.68
N TRP A 190 -16.20 -1.20 -8.95
CA TRP A 190 -16.50 -2.17 -10.00
C TRP A 190 -15.29 -3.08 -10.22
N ILE A 191 -15.53 -4.38 -10.24
CA ILE A 191 -14.53 -5.42 -10.55
C ILE A 191 -14.57 -5.70 -12.05
#